data_442074200c5277d4285beeeda5a6d778
#
_entry.id   442074200c5277d4285beeeda5a6d778
#
_cell.length_a   1.000
_cell.length_b   1.000
_cell.length_c   1.000
_cell.angle_alpha   90.00
_cell.angle_beta   90.00
_cell.angle_gamma   90.00
#
_symmetry.space_group_name_H-M   'P 1'
#
loop_
_entity.id
_entity.type
_entity.pdbx_description
1 polymer ?
#
loop_
_entity_poly.entity_id
_entity_poly.type
_entity_poly.pdbx_seq_one_letter_code
_entity_poly.pdbx_strand_id
1 'polypeptide(L)'
;MVRWCALAFGAVVLVAPTAVGAGQSGEDVMAVRTVRFYRTENRQTMVKAFVQIPYVLFSGDPTAGPGGVVAYTVTVKVSDSTGLGLLQDSWTNHLRRSDLQPGVFGLEMLEFTVLPGAYVLDVTVEDSITGRKAYAKAGVEGFRSSPAVSDLLLSPQIRIAAPGDTIPQAGELRIGNSLVTGAVELRLTPLRSRAYYLLEAYGEAAGSGSLTVAIRDSAGKTLLKTQPAVVNVPAGGGVLKGQ
;
A
#
# COMPACT_ATOMS: atom_id res chain seq x y z
N MET A 1 -2.09 -42.10 14.01
CA MET A 1 -3.04 -41.15 14.64
C MET A 1 -2.54 -39.74 14.33
N VAL A 2 -3.04 -39.14 13.27
CA VAL A 2 -2.63 -37.77 12.83
C VAL A 2 -3.54 -36.79 13.56
N ARG A 3 -2.97 -35.97 14.45
CA ARG A 3 -3.68 -34.88 15.13
C ARG A 3 -3.85 -33.73 14.15
N TRP A 4 -5.08 -33.46 13.75
CA TRP A 4 -5.46 -32.29 13.01
C TRP A 4 -5.37 -31.06 13.93
N CYS A 5 -4.37 -30.19 13.70
CA CYS A 5 -4.40 -28.85 14.28
C CYS A 5 -5.34 -27.99 13.45
N ALA A 6 -6.51 -27.69 13.97
CA ALA A 6 -7.37 -26.64 13.45
C ALA A 6 -6.67 -25.30 13.68
N LEU A 7 -6.18 -24.68 12.62
CA LEU A 7 -5.69 -23.29 12.65
C LEU A 7 -6.91 -22.37 12.84
N ALA A 8 -7.14 -21.93 14.07
CA ALA A 8 -8.08 -20.86 14.36
C ALA A 8 -7.46 -19.54 13.90
N PHE A 9 -7.87 -19.04 12.73
CA PHE A 9 -7.50 -17.68 12.31
C PHE A 9 -8.23 -16.68 13.21
N GLY A 10 -7.48 -16.06 14.11
CA GLY A 10 -7.97 -14.96 14.93
C GLY A 10 -8.37 -13.76 14.05
N ALA A 11 -9.38 -13.02 14.50
CA ALA A 11 -9.84 -11.81 13.84
C ALA A 11 -8.66 -10.85 13.60
N VAL A 12 -8.38 -10.52 12.35
CA VAL A 12 -7.43 -9.46 12.00
C VAL A 12 -8.07 -8.14 12.37
N VAL A 13 -7.63 -7.55 13.48
CA VAL A 13 -8.00 -6.20 13.87
C VAL A 13 -7.08 -5.26 13.10
N LEU A 14 -7.62 -4.60 12.08
CA LEU A 14 -6.95 -3.46 11.45
C LEU A 14 -7.03 -2.26 12.37
N VAL A 15 -5.96 -2.01 13.10
CA VAL A 15 -5.69 -0.67 13.61
C VAL A 15 -5.01 0.06 12.46
N ALA A 16 -5.70 0.99 11.82
CA ALA A 16 -5.07 1.91 10.90
C ALA A 16 -3.97 2.63 11.68
N PRO A 17 -2.72 2.67 11.20
CA PRO A 17 -1.72 3.51 11.82
C PRO A 17 -2.23 4.94 11.73
N THR A 18 -2.45 5.57 12.87
CA THR A 18 -2.72 6.99 12.96
C THR A 18 -1.51 7.70 12.40
N ALA A 19 -1.63 8.24 11.20
CA ALA A 19 -0.70 9.23 10.71
C ALA A 19 -0.79 10.42 11.66
N VAL A 20 0.21 10.57 12.54
CA VAL A 20 0.36 11.75 13.37
C VAL A 20 0.89 12.86 12.47
N GLY A 21 -0.03 13.56 11.85
CA GLY A 21 0.22 14.78 11.09
C GLY A 21 -0.80 15.80 11.50
N ALA A 22 -0.36 16.86 12.15
CA ALA A 22 -1.20 17.96 12.62
C ALA A 22 -1.88 18.68 11.45
N GLY A 23 -3.20 18.68 11.41
CA GLY A 23 -4.03 19.83 11.08
C GLY A 23 -3.91 20.48 9.70
N GLN A 24 -3.96 19.69 8.60
CA GLN A 24 -4.36 20.21 7.29
C GLN A 24 -5.40 19.28 6.69
N SER A 25 -6.39 19.84 5.98
CA SER A 25 -7.42 19.08 5.28
C SER A 25 -6.78 18.02 4.40
N GLY A 26 -7.13 16.75 4.58
CA GLY A 26 -6.40 15.57 4.09
C GLY A 26 -6.24 15.40 2.57
N GLU A 27 -6.59 16.38 1.75
CA GLU A 27 -6.48 16.30 0.28
C GLU A 27 -5.15 16.83 -0.27
N ASP A 28 -4.50 17.74 0.46
CA ASP A 28 -3.29 18.43 0.02
C ASP A 28 -2.01 17.97 0.75
N VAL A 29 -2.07 16.86 1.46
CA VAL A 29 -0.95 16.33 2.23
C VAL A 29 -0.39 15.11 1.55
N MET A 30 0.94 15.07 1.42
CA MET A 30 1.64 13.86 0.99
C MET A 30 1.45 12.76 2.02
N ALA A 31 1.08 11.56 1.56
CA ALA A 31 0.82 10.44 2.43
C ALA A 31 1.51 9.18 1.90
N VAL A 32 1.91 8.31 2.83
CA VAL A 32 2.51 7.02 2.50
C VAL A 32 1.83 5.90 3.29
N ARG A 33 1.57 4.81 2.60
CA ARG A 33 1.04 3.57 3.17
C ARG A 33 1.92 2.41 2.76
N THR A 34 2.22 1.53 3.70
CA THR A 34 2.97 0.30 3.44
C THR A 34 2.09 -0.92 3.67
N VAL A 35 2.33 -1.98 2.90
CA VAL A 35 1.71 -3.30 3.02
C VAL A 35 2.81 -4.34 2.92
N ARG A 36 2.85 -5.27 3.88
CA ARG A 36 3.90 -6.25 4.00
C ARG A 36 3.43 -7.63 3.57
N PHE A 37 4.27 -8.30 2.83
CA PHE A 37 4.11 -9.69 2.39
C PHE A 37 5.33 -10.49 2.84
N TYR A 38 5.14 -11.75 3.19
CA TYR A 38 6.24 -12.62 3.56
C TYR A 38 6.72 -13.43 2.37
N ARG A 39 8.04 -13.52 2.19
CA ARG A 39 8.67 -14.36 1.17
C ARG A 39 9.30 -15.56 1.84
N THR A 40 8.66 -16.71 1.68
CA THR A 40 9.04 -17.97 2.32
C THR A 40 10.41 -18.46 1.85
N GLU A 41 10.76 -18.18 0.60
CA GLU A 41 11.99 -18.66 -0.05
C GLU A 41 13.24 -18.09 0.63
N ASN A 42 13.21 -16.86 1.06
CA ASN A 42 14.36 -16.16 1.66
C ASN A 42 14.10 -15.65 3.08
N ARG A 43 12.91 -15.90 3.63
CA ARG A 43 12.48 -15.46 4.97
C ARG A 43 12.54 -13.93 5.14
N GLN A 44 12.27 -13.21 4.08
CA GLN A 44 12.27 -11.75 4.07
C GLN A 44 10.84 -11.20 4.03
N THR A 45 10.72 -9.96 4.44
CA THR A 45 9.48 -9.20 4.27
C THR A 45 9.59 -8.35 3.02
N MET A 46 8.74 -8.64 2.04
CA MET A 46 8.52 -7.75 0.91
C MET A 46 7.55 -6.65 1.31
N VAL A 47 7.94 -5.42 1.10
CA VAL A 47 7.16 -4.22 1.39
C VAL A 47 6.73 -3.59 0.09
N LYS A 48 5.43 -3.36 -0.05
CA LYS A 48 4.88 -2.49 -1.10
C LYS A 48 4.46 -1.19 -0.45
N ALA A 49 5.03 -0.09 -0.90
CA ALA A 49 4.69 1.24 -0.42
C ALA A 49 3.96 2.02 -1.51
N PHE A 50 2.89 2.69 -1.11
CA PHE A 50 2.08 3.57 -1.93
C PHE A 50 2.29 4.99 -1.41
N VAL A 51 2.71 5.90 -2.29
CA VAL A 51 2.96 7.30 -1.95
C VAL A 51 1.99 8.15 -2.75
N GLN A 52 1.11 8.85 -2.06
CA GLN A 52 0.21 9.82 -2.66
C GLN A 52 0.87 11.20 -2.64
N ILE A 53 1.02 11.80 -3.81
CA ILE A 53 1.68 13.09 -4.01
C ILE A 53 0.65 14.06 -4.57
N PRO A 54 0.09 14.97 -3.76
CA PRO A 54 -0.85 15.97 -4.24
C PRO A 54 -0.17 16.94 -5.22
N TYR A 55 -0.75 17.11 -6.40
CA TYR A 55 -0.13 17.94 -7.43
C TYR A 55 -0.18 19.44 -7.11
N VAL A 56 -1.02 19.85 -6.17
CA VAL A 56 -1.03 21.22 -5.61
C VAL A 56 0.28 21.61 -4.91
N LEU A 57 1.14 20.64 -4.56
CA LEU A 57 2.48 20.90 -4.00
C LEU A 57 3.43 21.56 -5.02
N PHE A 58 3.12 21.46 -6.31
CA PHE A 58 3.96 21.97 -7.40
C PHE A 58 3.38 23.26 -7.96
N SER A 59 4.25 24.22 -8.20
CA SER A 59 3.82 25.54 -8.66
C SER A 59 3.89 25.70 -10.18
N GLY A 60 4.76 24.94 -10.83
CA GLY A 60 5.06 25.13 -12.25
C GLY A 60 5.73 26.48 -12.54
N ASP A 61 6.28 26.63 -13.73
CA ASP A 61 6.78 27.93 -14.20
C ASP A 61 5.57 28.83 -14.52
N PRO A 62 5.39 29.98 -13.84
CA PRO A 62 4.27 30.88 -14.06
C PRO A 62 4.28 31.47 -15.48
N THR A 63 5.44 31.49 -16.17
CA THR A 63 5.58 31.98 -17.54
C THR A 63 5.26 30.93 -18.59
N ALA A 64 5.26 29.64 -18.23
CA ALA A 64 4.84 28.58 -19.13
C ALA A 64 3.32 28.61 -19.28
N GLY A 65 2.83 28.64 -20.53
CA GLY A 65 1.39 28.56 -20.82
C GLY A 65 0.74 27.25 -20.30
N PRO A 66 -0.54 27.02 -20.54
CA PRO A 66 -1.28 25.83 -20.04
C PRO A 66 -0.65 24.50 -20.44
N GLY A 67 0.11 24.46 -21.54
CA GLY A 67 0.86 23.28 -22.00
C GLY A 67 2.24 23.12 -21.37
N GLY A 68 2.63 23.96 -20.41
CA GLY A 68 3.90 23.89 -19.72
C GLY A 68 4.07 22.57 -18.96
N VAL A 69 5.31 22.13 -18.84
CA VAL A 69 5.70 20.90 -18.10
C VAL A 69 6.23 21.31 -16.74
N VAL A 70 5.82 20.61 -15.71
CA VAL A 70 6.34 20.71 -14.36
C VAL A 70 7.09 19.44 -14.05
N ALA A 71 8.32 19.57 -13.56
CA ALA A 71 9.11 18.43 -13.12
C ALA A 71 9.21 18.40 -11.59
N TYR A 72 9.13 17.21 -11.03
CA TYR A 72 9.41 16.98 -9.61
C TYR A 72 10.26 15.74 -9.42
N THR A 73 11.12 15.78 -8.43
CA THR A 73 11.99 14.65 -8.08
C THR A 73 11.48 13.97 -6.83
N VAL A 74 11.32 12.66 -6.91
CA VAL A 74 11.01 11.80 -5.77
C VAL A 74 12.30 11.18 -5.29
N THR A 75 12.59 11.29 -4.00
CA THR A 75 13.71 10.62 -3.34
C THR A 75 13.18 9.74 -2.23
N VAL A 76 13.60 8.49 -2.24
CA VAL A 76 13.21 7.46 -1.27
C VAL A 76 14.43 6.99 -0.52
N LYS A 77 14.31 6.87 0.81
CA LYS A 77 15.34 6.31 1.66
C LYS A 77 14.72 5.32 2.63
N VAL A 78 15.30 4.13 2.74
CA VAL A 78 14.98 3.16 3.79
C VAL A 78 16.16 3.07 4.74
N SER A 79 15.92 3.27 6.02
CA SER A 79 16.93 3.16 7.07
C SER A 79 16.48 2.18 8.16
N ASP A 80 17.41 1.56 8.84
CA ASP A 80 17.13 0.76 10.03
C ASP A 80 16.89 1.65 11.27
N SER A 81 16.62 1.01 12.42
CA SER A 81 16.39 1.70 13.69
C SER A 81 17.61 2.47 14.22
N THR A 82 18.81 2.24 13.69
CA THR A 82 20.03 2.97 14.04
C THR A 82 20.26 4.18 13.14
N GLY A 83 19.46 4.33 12.07
CA GLY A 83 19.60 5.37 11.06
C GLY A 83 20.54 4.99 9.91
N LEU A 84 21.09 3.75 9.90
CA LEU A 84 21.88 3.26 8.78
C LEU A 84 20.98 3.13 7.55
N GLY A 85 21.36 3.81 6.46
CA GLY A 85 20.66 3.72 5.17
C GLY A 85 20.91 2.37 4.52
N LEU A 86 19.83 1.68 4.15
CA LEU A 86 19.85 0.39 3.47
C LEU A 86 19.57 0.51 1.99
N LEU A 87 18.72 1.46 1.61
CA LEU A 87 18.33 1.74 0.25
C LEU A 87 18.13 3.23 0.09
N GLN A 88 18.60 3.77 -1.04
CA GLN A 88 18.25 5.11 -1.48
C GLN A 88 18.10 5.09 -3.00
N ASP A 89 17.02 5.70 -3.48
CA ASP A 89 16.72 5.84 -4.90
C ASP A 89 16.09 7.20 -5.18
N SER A 90 16.20 7.68 -6.41
CA SER A 90 15.66 8.97 -6.81
C SER A 90 15.35 8.99 -8.30
N TRP A 91 14.20 9.56 -8.66
CA TRP A 91 13.78 9.70 -10.05
C TRP A 91 13.00 10.99 -10.24
N THR A 92 12.92 11.46 -11.48
CA THR A 92 12.20 12.68 -11.84
C THR A 92 10.98 12.34 -12.68
N ASN A 93 9.85 12.91 -12.31
CA ASN A 93 8.59 12.82 -13.03
C ASN A 93 8.24 14.16 -13.67
N HIS A 94 7.43 14.08 -14.73
CA HIS A 94 6.98 15.24 -15.47
C HIS A 94 5.45 15.25 -15.52
N LEU A 95 4.85 16.40 -15.22
CA LEU A 95 3.42 16.65 -15.24
C LEU A 95 3.10 17.75 -16.23
N ARG A 96 1.89 17.72 -16.79
CA ARG A 96 1.36 18.88 -17.49
C ARG A 96 0.85 19.88 -16.45
N ARG A 97 1.07 21.15 -16.70
CA ARG A 97 0.54 22.21 -15.83
C ARG A 97 -0.98 22.14 -15.66
N SER A 98 -1.70 21.70 -16.69
CA SER A 98 -3.14 21.47 -16.61
C SER A 98 -3.56 20.46 -15.51
N ASP A 99 -2.64 19.61 -15.10
CA ASP A 99 -2.89 18.56 -14.10
C ASP A 99 -2.71 19.06 -12.67
N LEU A 100 -2.17 20.28 -12.48
CA LEU A 100 -1.94 20.91 -11.17
C LEU A 100 -3.25 21.49 -10.61
N GLN A 101 -4.19 20.63 -10.28
CA GLN A 101 -5.49 21.01 -9.73
C GLN A 101 -5.66 20.47 -8.30
N PRO A 102 -6.42 21.18 -7.44
CA PRO A 102 -6.80 20.66 -6.13
C PRO A 102 -7.49 19.29 -6.23
N GLY A 103 -7.13 18.36 -5.36
CA GLY A 103 -7.67 17.00 -5.34
C GLY A 103 -7.10 16.06 -6.42
N VAL A 104 -6.21 16.53 -7.31
CA VAL A 104 -5.46 15.67 -8.23
C VAL A 104 -4.14 15.28 -7.59
N PHE A 105 -3.81 14.00 -7.67
CA PHE A 105 -2.57 13.46 -7.09
C PHE A 105 -1.94 12.40 -7.99
N GLY A 106 -0.63 12.27 -7.90
CA GLY A 106 0.13 11.11 -8.38
C GLY A 106 0.17 10.00 -7.35
N LEU A 107 0.26 8.77 -7.82
CA LEU A 107 0.51 7.60 -7.00
C LEU A 107 1.82 6.96 -7.44
N GLU A 108 2.82 7.04 -6.57
CA GLU A 108 4.08 6.30 -6.73
C GLU A 108 3.98 4.98 -5.98
N MET A 109 4.52 3.93 -6.59
CA MET A 109 4.56 2.61 -5.99
C MET A 109 6.00 2.11 -5.91
N LEU A 110 6.37 1.67 -4.72
CA LEU A 110 7.71 1.19 -4.41
C LEU A 110 7.62 -0.25 -3.93
N GLU A 111 8.62 -1.03 -4.27
CA GLU A 111 8.78 -2.38 -3.76
C GLU A 111 10.21 -2.59 -3.28
N PHE A 112 10.37 -3.08 -2.06
CA PHE A 112 11.66 -3.45 -1.51
C PHE A 112 11.51 -4.59 -0.50
N THR A 113 12.61 -5.25 -0.18
CA THR A 113 12.63 -6.32 0.82
C THR A 113 13.48 -5.94 2.01
N VAL A 114 13.06 -6.37 3.20
CA VAL A 114 13.79 -6.16 4.45
C VAL A 114 13.89 -7.46 5.23
N LEU A 115 14.95 -7.58 6.01
CA LEU A 115 15.13 -8.62 7.02
C LEU A 115 14.22 -8.34 8.24
N PRO A 116 14.08 -9.30 9.18
CA PRO A 116 13.43 -9.01 10.46
C PRO A 116 14.06 -7.81 11.17
N GLY A 117 13.24 -6.82 11.54
CA GLY A 117 13.71 -5.59 12.18
C GLY A 117 12.76 -4.43 11.99
N ALA A 118 13.09 -3.29 12.60
CA ALA A 118 12.35 -2.05 12.47
C ALA A 118 13.09 -1.11 11.51
N TYR A 119 12.33 -0.51 10.58
CA TYR A 119 12.83 0.36 9.51
C TYR A 119 11.96 1.59 9.40
N VAL A 120 12.53 2.62 8.79
CA VAL A 120 11.83 3.85 8.43
C VAL A 120 11.97 4.05 6.93
N LEU A 121 10.83 4.21 6.27
CA LEU A 121 10.74 4.68 4.90
C LEU A 121 10.53 6.20 4.94
N ASP A 122 11.51 6.95 4.45
CA ASP A 122 11.46 8.39 4.23
C ASP A 122 11.23 8.65 2.74
N VAL A 123 10.23 9.47 2.41
CA VAL A 123 9.97 9.92 1.05
C VAL A 123 10.02 11.44 1.02
N THR A 124 10.84 11.97 0.13
CA THR A 124 10.95 13.42 -0.14
C THR A 124 10.54 13.66 -1.58
N VAL A 125 9.72 14.67 -1.80
CA VAL A 125 9.37 15.15 -3.14
C VAL A 125 9.80 16.59 -3.24
N GLU A 126 10.53 16.93 -4.32
CA GLU A 126 11.06 18.27 -4.57
C GLU A 126 10.54 18.80 -5.91
N ASP A 127 9.91 19.96 -5.90
CA ASP A 127 9.58 20.72 -7.11
C ASP A 127 10.88 21.22 -7.75
N SER A 128 11.17 20.77 -8.97
CA SER A 128 12.42 21.08 -9.66
C SER A 128 12.57 22.57 -10.05
N ILE A 129 11.49 23.35 -10.03
CA ILE A 129 11.50 24.77 -10.39
C ILE A 129 11.70 25.62 -9.14
N THR A 130 10.91 25.36 -8.11
CA THR A 130 10.89 26.19 -6.90
C THR A 130 11.80 25.68 -5.79
N GLY A 131 12.25 24.42 -5.88
CA GLY A 131 13.00 23.76 -4.83
C GLY A 131 12.16 23.46 -3.56
N ARG A 132 10.85 23.67 -3.59
CA ARG A 132 9.96 23.34 -2.47
C ARG A 132 9.95 21.84 -2.25
N LYS A 133 9.96 21.43 -0.98
CA LYS A 133 9.99 20.02 -0.58
C LYS A 133 8.77 19.65 0.24
N ALA A 134 8.27 18.46 -0.03
CA ALA A 134 7.29 17.78 0.83
C ALA A 134 7.87 16.45 1.30
N TYR A 135 7.40 15.98 2.45
CA TYR A 135 7.95 14.82 3.13
C TYR A 135 6.83 13.92 3.62
N ALA A 136 7.05 12.61 3.52
CA ALA A 136 6.24 11.62 4.20
C ALA A 136 7.11 10.51 4.76
N LYS A 137 6.68 9.91 5.87
CA LYS A 137 7.39 8.83 6.55
C LYS A 137 6.43 7.70 6.90
N ALA A 138 6.95 6.47 6.82
CA ALA A 138 6.26 5.31 7.36
C ALA A 138 7.23 4.40 8.12
N GLY A 139 6.79 3.91 9.28
CA GLY A 139 7.46 2.81 9.96
C GLY A 139 7.16 1.49 9.24
N VAL A 140 8.17 0.64 9.11
CA VAL A 140 8.07 -0.70 8.55
C VAL A 140 8.69 -1.68 9.52
N GLU A 141 7.96 -2.71 9.91
CA GLU A 141 8.50 -3.79 10.72
C GLU A 141 8.58 -5.08 9.89
N GLY A 142 9.79 -5.58 9.67
CA GLY A 142 10.02 -6.87 9.01
C GLY A 142 9.52 -8.02 9.88
N PHE A 143 8.83 -9.00 9.29
CA PHE A 143 8.34 -10.17 10.00
C PHE A 143 9.50 -10.98 10.60
N ARG A 144 9.41 -11.28 11.88
CA ARG A 144 10.44 -12.08 12.60
C ARG A 144 10.36 -13.56 12.27
N SER A 145 9.19 -14.03 11.87
CA SER A 145 8.92 -15.40 11.46
C SER A 145 7.81 -15.39 10.43
N SER A 146 7.56 -16.53 9.78
CA SER A 146 6.41 -16.68 8.87
C SER A 146 5.11 -16.34 9.61
N PRO A 147 4.39 -15.29 9.19
CA PRO A 147 3.08 -14.99 9.73
C PRO A 147 2.05 -15.95 9.15
N ALA A 148 0.86 -16.03 9.74
CA ALA A 148 -0.24 -16.78 9.15
C ALA A 148 -0.80 -16.08 7.88
N VAL A 149 -0.77 -14.75 7.86
CA VAL A 149 -1.25 -13.91 6.75
C VAL A 149 -0.38 -12.67 6.60
N SER A 150 -0.41 -12.07 5.39
CA SER A 150 0.17 -10.75 5.11
C SER A 150 -0.61 -9.64 5.79
N ASP A 151 -0.15 -8.41 5.65
CA ASP A 151 -0.99 -7.25 5.86
C ASP A 151 -2.15 -7.25 4.86
N LEU A 152 -3.24 -6.57 5.22
CA LEU A 152 -4.41 -6.40 4.37
C LEU A 152 -4.17 -5.25 3.38
N LEU A 153 -4.19 -5.56 2.10
CA LEU A 153 -4.19 -4.57 1.02
C LEU A 153 -5.64 -4.21 0.68
N LEU A 154 -5.97 -2.94 0.84
CA LEU A 154 -7.24 -2.38 0.37
C LEU A 154 -7.02 -1.69 -0.98
N SER A 155 -7.99 -1.85 -1.87
CA SER A 155 -7.92 -1.36 -3.25
C SER A 155 -9.28 -0.82 -3.71
N PRO A 156 -9.30 0.23 -4.54
CA PRO A 156 -10.53 0.66 -5.21
C PRO A 156 -10.95 -0.32 -6.31
N GLN A 157 -10.01 -1.13 -6.82
CA GLN A 157 -10.28 -2.09 -7.89
C GLN A 157 -9.28 -3.24 -7.87
N ILE A 158 -9.80 -4.45 -7.99
CA ILE A 158 -9.02 -5.66 -8.26
C ILE A 158 -9.62 -6.34 -9.49
N ARG A 159 -8.78 -6.65 -10.49
CA ARG A 159 -9.17 -7.40 -11.68
C ARG A 159 -8.25 -8.60 -11.89
N ILE A 160 -8.74 -9.60 -12.59
CA ILE A 160 -7.91 -10.73 -13.01
C ILE A 160 -7.11 -10.27 -14.24
N ALA A 161 -5.82 -10.59 -14.25
CA ALA A 161 -4.97 -10.30 -15.39
C ALA A 161 -5.43 -11.12 -16.62
N ALA A 162 -5.66 -10.45 -17.73
CA ALA A 162 -5.93 -11.09 -19.01
C ALA A 162 -4.61 -11.64 -19.61
N PRO A 163 -4.67 -12.58 -20.57
CA PRO A 163 -3.47 -13.13 -21.20
C PRO A 163 -2.52 -12.10 -21.84
N GLY A 164 -3.03 -10.93 -22.23
CA GLY A 164 -2.23 -9.82 -22.78
C GLY A 164 -1.71 -8.82 -21.76
N ASP A 165 -2.09 -8.94 -20.50
CA ASP A 165 -1.64 -8.03 -19.42
C ASP A 165 -0.25 -8.43 -18.92
N THR A 166 0.78 -8.23 -19.73
CA THR A 166 2.16 -8.56 -19.36
C THR A 166 2.76 -7.56 -18.37
N ILE A 167 2.38 -6.28 -18.49
CA ILE A 167 2.88 -5.17 -17.66
C ILE A 167 1.67 -4.52 -16.98
N PRO A 168 1.69 -4.31 -15.64
CA PRO A 168 0.66 -3.55 -14.94
C PRO A 168 0.58 -2.12 -15.50
N GLN A 169 -0.62 -1.55 -15.53
CA GLN A 169 -0.81 -0.14 -15.88
C GLN A 169 -0.27 0.77 -14.76
N ALA A 170 -0.11 2.05 -15.06
CA ALA A 170 0.28 3.03 -14.03
C ALA A 170 -0.73 2.99 -12.87
N GLY A 171 -0.20 2.89 -11.65
CA GLY A 171 -1.02 2.74 -10.44
C GLY A 171 -1.54 1.32 -10.16
N GLU A 172 -1.23 0.33 -11.01
CA GLU A 172 -1.54 -1.08 -10.75
C GLU A 172 -0.30 -1.88 -10.32
N LEU A 173 -0.51 -2.85 -9.47
CA LEU A 173 0.49 -3.86 -9.12
C LEU A 173 -0.04 -5.26 -9.38
N ARG A 174 0.87 -6.18 -9.71
CA ARG A 174 0.52 -7.59 -9.89
C ARG A 174 0.77 -8.36 -8.61
N ILE A 175 -0.24 -9.11 -8.16
CA ILE A 175 -0.14 -10.08 -7.06
C ILE A 175 -0.75 -11.38 -7.55
N GLY A 176 0.09 -12.38 -7.83
CA GLY A 176 -0.32 -13.60 -8.49
C GLY A 176 -0.96 -13.31 -9.86
N ASN A 177 -2.19 -13.76 -10.06
CA ASN A 177 -2.99 -13.51 -11.26
C ASN A 177 -3.89 -12.27 -11.16
N SER A 178 -3.74 -11.45 -10.12
CA SER A 178 -4.57 -10.26 -9.90
C SER A 178 -3.77 -9.00 -10.21
N LEU A 179 -4.44 -8.03 -10.83
CA LEU A 179 -3.99 -6.66 -10.99
C LEU A 179 -4.79 -5.80 -10.00
N VAL A 180 -4.07 -5.11 -9.14
CA VAL A 180 -4.61 -4.41 -7.97
C VAL A 180 -4.26 -2.95 -8.12
N THR A 181 -5.27 -2.07 -8.16
CA THR A 181 -5.04 -0.63 -8.17
C THR A 181 -4.57 -0.19 -6.78
N GLY A 182 -3.43 0.47 -6.72
CA GLY A 182 -2.87 1.00 -5.48
C GLY A 182 -3.72 2.13 -4.91
N ALA A 183 -3.73 2.26 -3.59
CA ALA A 183 -4.33 3.41 -2.92
C ALA A 183 -3.68 3.59 -1.54
N VAL A 184 -3.47 4.85 -1.16
CA VAL A 184 -3.06 5.20 0.20
C VAL A 184 -4.30 5.26 1.11
N GLU A 185 -5.38 5.85 0.61
CA GLU A 185 -6.66 5.96 1.27
C GLU A 185 -7.79 5.52 0.34
N LEU A 186 -8.79 4.84 0.88
CA LEU A 186 -10.02 4.52 0.17
C LEU A 186 -11.15 5.40 0.67
N ARG A 187 -11.69 6.23 -0.24
CA ARG A 187 -12.89 7.02 0.01
C ARG A 187 -14.08 6.36 -0.68
N LEU A 188 -15.01 5.89 0.11
CA LEU A 188 -16.27 5.37 -0.39
C LEU A 188 -17.25 6.53 -0.58
N THR A 189 -17.87 6.57 -1.74
CA THR A 189 -18.91 7.54 -2.11
C THR A 189 -20.09 6.78 -2.68
N PRO A 190 -21.27 7.39 -2.85
CA PRO A 190 -22.40 6.75 -3.52
C PRO A 190 -22.05 6.21 -4.93
N LEU A 191 -21.13 6.87 -5.64
CA LEU A 191 -20.63 6.43 -6.96
C LEU A 191 -19.53 5.37 -6.88
N ARG A 192 -18.84 5.27 -5.76
CA ARG A 192 -17.77 4.29 -5.47
C ARG A 192 -18.04 3.62 -4.15
N SER A 193 -19.06 2.79 -4.11
CA SER A 193 -19.55 2.13 -2.89
C SER A 193 -18.86 0.80 -2.59
N ARG A 194 -17.87 0.40 -3.39
CA ARG A 194 -17.16 -0.87 -3.21
C ARG A 194 -15.71 -0.64 -2.84
N ALA A 195 -15.23 -1.43 -1.88
CA ALA A 195 -13.83 -1.58 -1.53
C ALA A 195 -13.44 -3.03 -1.73
N TYR A 196 -12.29 -3.24 -2.35
CA TYR A 196 -11.74 -4.58 -2.52
C TYR A 196 -10.62 -4.79 -1.51
N TYR A 197 -10.45 -6.03 -1.11
CA TYR A 197 -9.35 -6.42 -0.24
C TYR A 197 -8.59 -7.61 -0.81
N LEU A 198 -7.31 -7.66 -0.49
CA LEU A 198 -6.41 -8.76 -0.80
C LEU A 198 -5.46 -9.00 0.35
N LEU A 199 -5.21 -10.25 0.66
CA LEU A 199 -4.14 -10.68 1.57
C LEU A 199 -3.57 -12.01 1.09
N GLU A 200 -2.32 -12.29 1.44
CA GLU A 200 -1.70 -13.60 1.25
C GLU A 200 -1.82 -14.40 2.55
N ALA A 201 -2.27 -15.64 2.45
CA ALA A 201 -2.21 -16.59 3.54
C ALA A 201 -0.99 -17.49 3.34
N TYR A 202 -0.30 -17.81 4.43
CA TYR A 202 0.90 -18.63 4.41
C TYR A 202 0.67 -19.92 5.17
N GLY A 203 1.20 -21.04 4.65
CA GLY A 203 1.10 -22.34 5.29
C GLY A 203 1.88 -23.39 4.52
N GLU A 204 2.61 -24.25 5.21
CA GLU A 204 3.37 -25.35 4.58
C GLU A 204 2.43 -26.43 4.04
N ALA A 205 1.34 -26.72 4.75
CA ALA A 205 0.34 -27.71 4.37
C ALA A 205 -0.97 -27.04 3.92
N ALA A 206 -1.69 -27.69 3.03
CA ALA A 206 -3.05 -27.28 2.69
C ALA A 206 -3.95 -27.33 3.93
N GLY A 207 -4.82 -26.35 4.06
CA GLY A 207 -5.71 -26.22 5.19
C GLY A 207 -6.97 -25.44 4.85
N SER A 208 -7.89 -25.40 5.81
CA SER A 208 -9.07 -24.53 5.74
C SER A 208 -9.10 -23.59 6.94
N GLY A 209 -9.59 -22.41 6.72
CA GLY A 209 -9.76 -21.39 7.75
C GLY A 209 -11.11 -20.70 7.64
N SER A 210 -11.37 -19.77 8.54
CA SER A 210 -12.57 -18.93 8.52
C SER A 210 -12.14 -17.47 8.33
N LEU A 211 -12.71 -16.81 7.33
CA LEU A 211 -12.50 -15.40 7.04
C LEU A 211 -13.73 -14.60 7.46
N THR A 212 -13.54 -13.61 8.29
CA THR A 212 -14.56 -12.63 8.66
C THR A 212 -14.03 -11.22 8.36
N VAL A 213 -14.81 -10.42 7.65
CA VAL A 213 -14.50 -9.01 7.40
C VAL A 213 -15.32 -8.15 8.35
N ALA A 214 -14.67 -7.20 9.02
CA ALA A 214 -15.35 -6.24 9.87
C ALA A 214 -14.87 -4.81 9.54
N ILE A 215 -15.82 -3.90 9.45
CA ILE A 215 -15.55 -2.46 9.34
C ILE A 215 -15.84 -1.84 10.71
N ARG A 216 -14.91 -1.06 11.21
CA ARG A 216 -15.03 -0.36 12.49
C ARG A 216 -14.81 1.13 12.29
N ASP A 217 -15.43 1.96 13.12
CA ASP A 217 -15.13 3.38 13.19
C ASP A 217 -13.82 3.65 13.95
N SER A 218 -13.42 4.92 14.05
CA SER A 218 -12.21 5.34 14.75
C SER A 218 -12.25 5.05 16.25
N ALA A 219 -13.44 4.89 16.85
CA ALA A 219 -13.62 4.50 18.25
C ALA A 219 -13.61 2.97 18.44
N GLY A 220 -13.41 2.19 17.37
CA GLY A 220 -13.36 0.73 17.40
C GLY A 220 -14.74 0.04 17.39
N LYS A 221 -15.84 0.79 17.28
CA LYS A 221 -17.19 0.24 17.18
C LYS A 221 -17.38 -0.44 15.82
N THR A 222 -17.87 -1.67 15.82
CA THR A 222 -18.16 -2.40 14.59
C THR A 222 -19.38 -1.80 13.89
N LEU A 223 -19.18 -1.30 12.66
CA LEU A 223 -20.22 -0.78 11.80
C LEU A 223 -20.80 -1.86 10.90
N LEU A 224 -19.95 -2.79 10.45
CA LEU A 224 -20.32 -3.92 9.61
C LEU A 224 -19.47 -5.13 9.99
N LYS A 225 -20.06 -6.30 9.97
CA LYS A 225 -19.37 -7.59 10.12
C LYS A 225 -20.02 -8.62 9.22
N THR A 226 -19.22 -9.29 8.40
CA THR A 226 -19.73 -10.38 7.55
C THR A 226 -19.91 -11.66 8.37
N GLN A 227 -20.74 -12.57 7.87
CA GLN A 227 -20.71 -13.94 8.35
C GLN A 227 -19.35 -14.58 8.05
N PRO A 228 -18.89 -15.50 8.91
CA PRO A 228 -17.68 -16.26 8.64
C PRO A 228 -17.80 -17.05 7.33
N ALA A 229 -16.85 -16.88 6.43
CA ALA A 229 -16.75 -17.66 5.20
C ALA A 229 -15.61 -18.66 5.32
N VAL A 230 -15.84 -19.91 4.94
CA VAL A 230 -14.79 -20.92 4.87
C VAL A 230 -13.88 -20.60 3.69
N VAL A 231 -12.58 -20.56 3.93
CA VAL A 231 -11.55 -20.34 2.92
C VAL A 231 -10.58 -21.52 2.93
N ASN A 232 -10.23 -22.00 1.75
CA ASN A 232 -9.23 -23.04 1.58
C ASN A 232 -7.91 -22.40 1.18
N VAL A 233 -6.86 -22.74 1.90
CA VAL A 233 -5.49 -22.27 1.62
C VAL A 233 -4.72 -23.48 1.11
N PRO A 234 -4.17 -23.43 -0.12
CA PRO A 234 -3.35 -24.52 -0.66
C PRO A 234 -2.04 -24.67 0.10
N ALA A 235 -1.36 -25.79 -0.05
CA ALA A 235 0.00 -25.97 0.42
C ALA A 235 0.91 -24.91 -0.23
N GLY A 236 1.79 -24.30 0.56
CA GLY A 236 2.64 -23.17 0.12
C GLY A 236 1.94 -21.82 0.20
N GLY A 237 0.68 -21.76 0.64
CA GLY A 237 -0.06 -20.51 0.78
C GLY A 237 -0.90 -20.13 -0.44
N GLY A 238 -1.56 -18.98 -0.36
CA GLY A 238 -2.42 -18.49 -1.44
C GLY A 238 -2.95 -17.09 -1.22
N VAL A 239 -3.50 -16.51 -2.27
CA VAL A 239 -4.09 -15.17 -2.26
C VAL A 239 -5.58 -15.26 -1.95
N LEU A 240 -6.00 -14.57 -0.90
CA LEU A 240 -7.40 -14.38 -0.52
C LEU A 240 -7.83 -12.96 -0.91
N LYS A 241 -8.96 -12.85 -1.61
CA LYS A 241 -9.49 -11.56 -2.07
C LYS A 241 -11.01 -11.54 -2.04
N GLY A 242 -11.58 -10.33 -1.90
CA GLY A 242 -13.02 -10.11 -1.92
C GLY A 242 -13.39 -8.63 -2.00
N GLN A 243 -14.67 -8.36 -1.84
CA GLN A 243 -15.25 -7.01 -1.86
C GLN A 243 -16.30 -6.86 -0.76
#